data_7b616c3d42a32faf491f2b250988eae6
#
_entry.id   7b616c3d42a32faf491f2b250988eae6
#
_cell.length_a   1.000
_cell.length_b   1.000
_cell.length_c   1.000
_cell.angle_alpha   90.00
_cell.angle_beta   90.00
_cell.angle_gamma   90.00
#
_symmetry.space_group_name_H-M   'P 1'
#
loop_
_entity.id
_entity.type
_entity.pdbx_description
1 polymer ?
#
loop_
_entity_poly.entity_id
_entity_poly.type
_entity_poly.pdbx_seq_one_letter_code
_entity_poly.pdbx_strand_id
1 'polypeptide(L)'
;VPDQNHVTVIARFTPAADRAPQLRALLEGMIAPTRSEPGCRSYDLYTTETEAPDFVLLERYQDSAALEAHRTTAHYKAYRAQLSDLLAQPVEVSVLRPVNVIG
;
A
#
# COMPACT_ATOMS: atom_id res chain seq x y z
N VAL A 1 15.31 9.92 -20.08
CA VAL A 1 15.01 10.81 -18.96
C VAL A 1 14.18 10.06 -17.94
N PRO A 2 14.58 10.04 -16.67
CA PRO A 2 13.75 9.41 -15.65
C PRO A 2 12.36 10.04 -15.61
N ASP A 3 11.37 9.22 -15.38
CA ASP A 3 10.01 9.67 -15.24
C ASP A 3 9.87 10.50 -13.96
N GLN A 4 9.56 11.78 -14.11
CA GLN A 4 9.42 12.73 -13.01
C GLN A 4 7.99 12.77 -12.47
N ASN A 5 7.05 12.08 -13.12
CA ASN A 5 5.63 12.15 -12.78
C ASN A 5 5.15 11.00 -11.90
N HIS A 6 5.94 9.95 -11.75
CA HIS A 6 5.52 8.83 -10.94
C HIS A 6 5.37 9.23 -9.46
N VAL A 7 4.52 8.54 -8.75
CA VAL A 7 4.37 8.71 -7.31
C VAL A 7 4.66 7.39 -6.62
N THR A 8 5.32 7.46 -5.48
CA THR A 8 5.59 6.31 -4.63
C THR A 8 4.81 6.50 -3.34
N VAL A 9 4.18 5.43 -2.87
CA VAL A 9 3.43 5.43 -1.61
C VAL A 9 4.06 4.44 -0.66
N ILE A 10 4.27 4.87 0.57
CA ILE A 10 4.66 3.98 1.66
C ILE A 10 3.50 3.97 2.65
N ALA A 11 2.94 2.79 2.90
CA ALA A 11 1.87 2.63 3.87
C ALA A 11 2.32 1.65 4.95
N ARG A 12 2.28 2.08 6.21
CA ARG A 12 2.70 1.26 7.35
C ARG A 12 1.50 0.92 8.21
N PHE A 13 1.38 -0.38 8.53
CA PHE A 13 0.25 -0.96 9.24
C PHE A 13 0.75 -1.64 10.51
N THR A 14 0.26 -1.19 11.66
CA THR A 14 0.57 -1.82 12.94
C THR A 14 -0.61 -2.70 13.35
N PRO A 15 -0.44 -4.03 13.39
CA PRO A 15 -1.55 -4.93 13.73
C PRO A 15 -2.06 -4.70 15.14
N ALA A 16 -3.37 -4.78 15.31
CA ALA A 16 -3.97 -4.92 16.64
C ALA A 16 -3.54 -6.25 17.25
N ALA A 17 -3.60 -6.35 18.58
CA ALA A 17 -3.23 -7.57 19.29
C ALA A 17 -3.97 -8.79 18.71
N ASP A 18 -3.24 -9.84 18.37
CA ASP A 18 -3.74 -11.08 17.82
C ASP A 18 -4.42 -10.96 16.44
N ARG A 19 -4.21 -9.86 15.72
CA ARG A 19 -4.82 -9.64 14.41
C ARG A 19 -3.82 -9.69 13.25
N ALA A 20 -2.55 -9.94 13.51
CA ALA A 20 -1.54 -9.95 12.44
C ALA A 20 -1.85 -10.93 11.31
N PRO A 21 -2.31 -12.17 11.55
CA PRO A 21 -2.65 -13.07 10.46
C PRO A 21 -3.79 -12.56 9.58
N GLN A 22 -4.83 -11.97 10.18
CA GLN A 22 -5.97 -11.43 9.44
C GLN A 22 -5.56 -10.20 8.64
N LEU A 23 -4.74 -9.33 9.22
CA LEU A 23 -4.22 -8.15 8.53
C LEU A 23 -3.37 -8.56 7.34
N ARG A 24 -2.48 -9.53 7.53
CA ARG A 24 -1.65 -10.06 6.45
C ARG A 24 -2.51 -10.59 5.31
N ALA A 25 -3.53 -11.39 5.61
CA ALA A 25 -4.43 -11.93 4.59
C ALA A 25 -5.15 -10.82 3.83
N LEU A 26 -5.63 -9.79 4.54
CA LEU A 26 -6.29 -8.66 3.90
C LEU A 26 -5.35 -7.92 2.95
N LEU A 27 -4.11 -7.65 3.39
CA LEU A 27 -3.12 -6.95 2.57
C LEU A 27 -2.67 -7.79 1.39
N GLU A 28 -2.44 -9.09 1.59
CA GLU A 28 -2.09 -9.99 0.48
C GLU A 28 -3.19 -10.06 -0.57
N GLY A 29 -4.44 -9.99 -0.16
CA GLY A 29 -5.59 -9.98 -1.07
C GLY A 29 -5.66 -8.76 -1.98
N MET A 30 -4.99 -7.68 -1.63
CA MET A 30 -4.92 -6.46 -2.45
C MET A 30 -3.89 -6.55 -3.58
N ILE A 31 -2.95 -7.48 -3.50
CA ILE A 31 -1.78 -7.47 -4.40
C ILE A 31 -2.17 -7.71 -5.84
N ALA A 32 -2.84 -8.83 -6.13
CA ALA A 32 -3.18 -9.17 -7.51
C ALA A 32 -4.11 -8.13 -8.18
N PRO A 33 -5.23 -7.73 -7.55
CA PRO A 33 -6.10 -6.75 -8.20
C PRO A 33 -5.43 -5.39 -8.39
N THR A 34 -4.58 -4.95 -7.45
CA THR A 34 -3.87 -3.68 -7.59
C THR A 34 -2.84 -3.73 -8.71
N ARG A 35 -2.07 -4.82 -8.79
CA ARG A 35 -1.09 -5.00 -9.87
C ARG A 35 -1.74 -5.05 -11.25
N SER A 36 -3.03 -5.38 -11.34
CA SER A 36 -3.78 -5.39 -12.59
C SER A 36 -4.27 -4.01 -13.00
N GLU A 37 -4.15 -3.00 -12.16
CA GLU A 37 -4.54 -1.64 -12.52
C GLU A 37 -3.58 -1.05 -13.54
N PRO A 38 -4.09 -0.40 -14.61
CA PRO A 38 -3.21 0.06 -15.70
C PRO A 38 -2.08 1.00 -15.28
N GLY A 39 -2.32 1.81 -14.26
CA GLY A 39 -1.33 2.78 -13.79
C GLY A 39 -0.43 2.29 -12.67
N CYS A 40 -0.62 1.07 -12.19
CA CYS A 40 0.21 0.51 -11.13
C CYS A 40 1.52 -0.03 -11.70
N ARG A 41 2.65 0.48 -11.21
CA ARG A 41 3.99 0.00 -11.61
C ARG A 41 4.54 -1.03 -10.65
N SER A 42 4.27 -0.88 -9.37
CA SER A 42 4.66 -1.88 -8.37
C SER A 42 3.73 -1.79 -7.16
N TYR A 43 3.58 -2.91 -6.50
CA TYR A 43 2.75 -3.00 -5.30
C TYR A 43 3.27 -4.19 -4.51
N ASP A 44 4.14 -3.90 -3.52
CA ASP A 44 4.91 -4.92 -2.82
C ASP A 44 4.68 -4.82 -1.32
N LEU A 45 4.48 -5.97 -0.70
CA LEU A 45 4.21 -6.07 0.73
C LEU A 45 5.44 -6.60 1.45
N TYR A 46 5.83 -5.88 2.49
CA TYR A 46 6.95 -6.22 3.37
C TYR A 46 6.49 -6.35 4.81
N THR A 47 7.27 -6.99 5.60
CA THR A 47 7.13 -6.98 7.05
C THR A 47 8.42 -6.48 7.67
N THR A 48 8.33 -5.75 8.77
CA THR A 48 9.53 -5.28 9.48
C THR A 48 10.18 -6.45 10.20
N GLU A 49 11.52 -6.38 10.33
CA GLU A 49 12.30 -7.41 11.01
C GLU A 49 12.42 -7.06 12.49
N THR A 50 11.33 -7.26 13.23
CA THR A 50 11.23 -6.95 14.66
C THR A 50 10.43 -8.04 15.35
N GLU A 51 10.42 -8.06 16.70
CA GLU A 51 9.65 -9.05 17.47
C GLU A 51 8.14 -8.89 17.27
N ALA A 52 7.68 -7.65 17.11
CA ALA A 52 6.28 -7.35 16.83
C ALA A 52 6.21 -6.68 15.45
N PRO A 53 6.21 -7.45 14.36
CA PRO A 53 6.34 -6.88 13.03
C PRO A 53 5.14 -6.06 12.60
N ASP A 54 5.44 -4.94 11.94
CA ASP A 54 4.46 -4.18 11.18
C ASP A 54 4.49 -4.66 9.74
N PHE A 55 3.45 -4.33 8.98
CA PHE A 55 3.44 -4.52 7.53
C PHE A 55 3.67 -3.20 6.83
N VAL A 56 4.36 -3.25 5.69
CA VAL A 56 4.66 -2.07 4.89
C VAL A 56 4.34 -2.38 3.44
N LEU A 57 3.51 -1.54 2.82
CA LEU A 57 3.30 -1.57 1.37
C LEU A 57 4.17 -0.51 0.72
N LEU A 58 4.93 -0.92 -0.29
CA LEU A 58 5.63 -0.02 -1.19
C LEU A 58 4.89 -0.06 -2.52
N GLU A 59 4.35 1.09 -2.90
CA GLU A 59 3.50 1.19 -4.09
C GLU A 59 4.08 2.24 -5.03
N ARG A 60 4.01 2.00 -6.32
CA ARG A 60 4.42 2.98 -7.31
C ARG A 60 3.37 3.05 -8.42
N TYR A 61 2.95 4.27 -8.73
CA TYR A 61 1.98 4.55 -9.78
C TYR A 61 2.60 5.47 -10.81
N GLN A 62 2.13 5.37 -12.06
CA GLN A 62 2.70 6.16 -13.16
C GLN A 62 2.53 7.67 -12.94
N ASP A 63 1.47 8.09 -12.23
CA ASP A 63 1.20 9.50 -11.93
C ASP A 63 0.16 9.62 -10.81
N SER A 64 -0.17 10.85 -10.42
CA SER A 64 -1.17 11.10 -9.39
C SER A 64 -2.56 10.63 -9.79
N ALA A 65 -2.90 10.71 -11.07
CA ALA A 65 -4.20 10.27 -11.55
C ALA A 65 -4.37 8.76 -11.37
N ALA A 66 -3.31 7.98 -11.58
CA ALA A 66 -3.33 6.54 -11.36
C ALA A 66 -3.53 6.20 -9.87
N LEU A 67 -2.90 6.95 -8.97
CA LEU A 67 -3.12 6.78 -7.52
C LEU A 67 -4.56 7.09 -7.15
N GLU A 68 -5.13 8.18 -7.67
CA GLU A 68 -6.52 8.51 -7.42
C GLU A 68 -7.46 7.42 -7.97
N ALA A 69 -7.20 6.91 -9.17
CA ALA A 69 -7.97 5.82 -9.74
C ALA A 69 -7.94 4.57 -8.85
N HIS A 70 -6.75 4.23 -8.30
CA HIS A 70 -6.59 3.12 -7.36
C HIS A 70 -7.55 3.27 -6.17
N ARG A 71 -7.65 4.46 -5.62
CA ARG A 71 -8.48 4.75 -4.44
C ARG A 71 -9.98 4.70 -4.71
N THR A 72 -10.39 4.65 -5.98
CA THR A 72 -11.81 4.53 -6.35
C THR A 72 -12.22 3.12 -6.71
N THR A 73 -11.29 2.17 -6.73
CA THR A 73 -11.59 0.79 -7.10
C THR A 73 -12.43 0.06 -6.05
N ALA A 74 -13.18 -0.95 -6.48
CA ALA A 74 -13.98 -1.76 -5.57
C ALA A 74 -13.10 -2.49 -4.55
N HIS A 75 -11.95 -3.01 -4.99
CA HIS A 75 -11.04 -3.72 -4.09
C HIS A 75 -10.44 -2.78 -3.03
N TYR A 76 -10.13 -1.54 -3.38
CA TYR A 76 -9.63 -0.58 -2.40
C TYR A 76 -10.70 -0.25 -1.35
N LYS A 77 -11.92 -0.01 -1.80
CA LYS A 77 -13.03 0.32 -0.89
C LYS A 77 -13.36 -0.84 0.06
N ALA A 78 -13.37 -2.06 -0.45
CA ALA A 78 -13.61 -3.26 0.37
C ALA A 78 -12.50 -3.44 1.42
N TYR A 79 -11.26 -3.25 1.01
CA TYR A 79 -10.10 -3.31 1.90
C TYR A 79 -10.21 -2.25 3.01
N ARG A 80 -10.49 -1.01 2.66
CA ARG A 80 -10.61 0.07 3.65
C ARG A 80 -11.73 -0.18 4.66
N ALA A 81 -12.81 -0.81 4.23
CA ALA A 81 -13.94 -1.11 5.12
C ALA A 81 -13.58 -2.12 6.22
N GLN A 82 -12.60 -2.98 5.99
CA GLN A 82 -12.19 -4.02 6.95
C GLN A 82 -10.96 -3.63 7.76
N LEU A 83 -10.23 -2.61 7.31
CA LEU A 83 -8.88 -2.33 7.80
C LEU A 83 -8.83 -1.89 9.27
N SER A 84 -9.72 -0.99 9.68
CA SER A 84 -9.63 -0.36 11.00
C SER A 84 -9.74 -1.36 12.16
N ASP A 85 -10.50 -2.43 11.98
CA ASP A 85 -10.68 -3.44 13.03
C ASP A 85 -9.41 -4.28 13.25
N LEU A 86 -8.47 -4.22 12.32
CA LEU A 86 -7.25 -5.02 12.34
C LEU A 86 -6.03 -4.22 12.78
N LEU A 87 -6.17 -2.92 13.00
CA LEU A 87 -5.06 -2.03 13.32
C LEU A 87 -5.06 -1.58 14.77
N ALA A 88 -3.86 -1.49 15.35
CA ALA A 88 -3.67 -0.90 16.68
C ALA A 88 -3.75 0.62 16.64
N GLN A 89 -3.49 1.21 15.47
CA GLN A 89 -3.48 2.66 15.25
C GLN A 89 -3.79 2.93 13.78
N PRO A 90 -4.17 4.17 13.42
CA PRO A 90 -4.43 4.49 12.01
C PRO A 90 -3.23 4.18 11.12
N VAL A 91 -3.50 3.76 9.88
CA VAL A 91 -2.43 3.51 8.90
C VAL A 91 -1.63 4.79 8.66
N GLU A 92 -0.30 4.65 8.62
CA GLU A 92 0.60 5.77 8.31
C GLU A 92 0.90 5.73 6.82
N VAL A 93 0.49 6.76 6.10
CA VAL A 93 0.66 6.86 4.65
C VAL A 93 1.52 8.06 4.30
N SER A 94 2.56 7.82 3.49
CA SER A 94 3.38 8.88 2.91
C SER A 94 3.34 8.77 1.40
N VAL A 95 3.03 9.88 0.74
CA VAL A 95 3.06 9.98 -0.72
C VAL A 95 4.32 10.73 -1.10
N LEU A 96 5.17 10.10 -1.91
CA LEU A 96 6.49 10.62 -2.24
C LEU A 96 6.56 11.01 -3.71
N ARG A 97 7.20 12.16 -3.97
CA ARG A 97 7.52 12.61 -5.32
C ARG A 97 9.00 12.37 -5.59
N PRO A 98 9.37 11.97 -6.80
CA PRO A 98 10.78 11.75 -7.10
C PRO A 98 11.55 13.06 -7.11
N VAL A 99 12.73 13.06 -6.51
CA VAL A 99 13.69 14.17 -6.58
C VAL A 99 14.90 13.71 -7.40
N ASN A 100 15.43 12.55 -7.04
CA ASN A 100 16.55 11.93 -7.76
C ASN A 100 16.42 10.43 -7.54
N VAL A 101 15.76 9.75 -8.45
CA VAL A 101 15.39 8.34 -8.30
C VAL A 101 15.77 7.58 -9.56
N ILE A 102 16.39 6.41 -9.39
CA ILE A 102 16.71 5.48 -10.46
C ILE A 102 15.49 4.60 -10.73
N GLY A 103 15.14 4.46 -11.98
CA GLY A 103 14.11 3.52 -12.41
C GLY A 103 12.70 4.09 -12.56
#